data_9a22068b5c8a8a3da76d3c7ec93c2eb8
#
_entry.id   9a22068b5c8a8a3da76d3c7ec93c2eb8
#
_cell.length_a   1.000
_cell.length_b   1.000
_cell.length_c   1.000
_cell.angle_alpha   90.00
_cell.angle_beta   90.00
_cell.angle_gamma   90.00
#
_symmetry.space_group_name_H-M   'P 1'
#
loop_
_entity.id
_entity.type
_entity.pdbx_description
1 polymer ?
#
loop_
_entity_poly.entity_id
_entity_poly.type
_entity_poly.pdbx_seq_one_letter_code
_entity_poly.pdbx_strand_id
1 'polypeptide(L)'
;MAAGKVKKEKKQILNLVGKGGEYANDTDKKALRDFLDAGGDHNFFIIEQGNTNVFKWPNLGAKGNPKTVYIFAETKAVENIKSAYRSVDKGDSTSFKGLVGSHPVNLTATKKTDGLQAATITKMQELASLEIFKAGIERNKIYKSVNDIRKDTYTMKLINKIWKDIGGLDTVDDDWLENFYKQQQALLGSNGIGNRNVTEFNREKGFMKFISDVVNQKFGVGGKDNWDPADIWLIRDEQKARDEIKKIVNKPSPNFEQFQSLMRQLFNAHKNAKDPMVFGISLKKVGKGEPAQIEFVNHELAFFKRLEDIQLTYVMSKCNLGTKTDKGGSIVMGSQDTRFIIQDGGSSTYDFQIKGNNSTDFSNLKYEPTAKGATAARLGKATVELVITTMRDNFGLSYTKDNSSYPMDVDQLERQKDDIIRKISTIQRKGCDTVEKDPVQCYENLKFSMLDAPWTANSKIQQITWLSLILSLSKKKLDSFSTEMLFMAKKEGTRYGPFAKIF
;
A
#
# COMPACT_ATOMS: atom_id res chain seq x y z
N MET A 1 -22.07 -8.70 30.21
CA MET A 1 -21.19 -9.91 30.39
C MET A 1 -21.25 -10.34 31.82
N ALA A 2 -21.19 -11.65 32.13
CA ALA A 2 -21.20 -12.14 33.50
C ALA A 2 -19.89 -11.75 34.20
N ALA A 3 -19.98 -11.29 35.45
CA ALA A 3 -18.82 -10.86 36.26
C ALA A 3 -17.66 -11.88 36.33
N GLY A 4 -17.98 -13.18 36.22
CA GLY A 4 -16.98 -14.23 36.17
C GLY A 4 -16.10 -14.27 34.91
N LYS A 5 -16.63 -13.85 33.75
CA LYS A 5 -15.87 -13.76 32.49
C LYS A 5 -14.87 -12.61 32.55
N VAL A 6 -15.29 -11.46 33.06
CA VAL A 6 -14.44 -10.29 33.27
C VAL A 6 -13.25 -10.59 34.18
N LYS A 7 -13.46 -11.30 35.28
CA LYS A 7 -12.37 -11.70 36.20
C LYS A 7 -11.36 -12.64 35.54
N LYS A 8 -11.80 -13.58 34.74
CA LYS A 8 -10.92 -14.51 34.04
C LYS A 8 -10.03 -13.77 33.00
N GLU A 9 -10.61 -12.86 32.24
CA GLU A 9 -9.90 -12.09 31.20
C GLU A 9 -8.93 -11.08 31.82
N LYS A 10 -9.32 -10.41 32.91
CA LYS A 10 -8.42 -9.54 33.69
C LYS A 10 -7.19 -10.31 34.17
N LYS A 11 -7.38 -11.57 34.67
CA LYS A 11 -6.28 -12.43 35.08
C LYS A 11 -5.34 -12.79 33.92
N GLN A 12 -5.85 -13.02 32.70
CA GLN A 12 -5.05 -13.29 31.53
C GLN A 12 -4.19 -12.07 31.14
N ILE A 13 -4.75 -10.87 31.15
CA ILE A 13 -4.00 -9.64 30.86
C ILE A 13 -2.89 -9.42 31.89
N LEU A 14 -3.19 -9.59 33.19
CA LEU A 14 -2.19 -9.47 34.23
C LEU A 14 -1.05 -10.50 34.09
N ASN A 15 -1.34 -11.68 33.58
CA ASN A 15 -0.30 -12.67 33.26
C ASN A 15 0.58 -12.23 32.09
N LEU A 16 0.01 -11.56 31.08
CA LEU A 16 0.78 -11.02 29.93
C LEU A 16 1.73 -9.88 30.36
N VAL A 17 1.31 -9.05 31.31
CA VAL A 17 2.15 -7.95 31.85
C VAL A 17 3.01 -8.35 33.03
N GLY A 18 2.91 -9.60 33.48
CA GLY A 18 3.70 -10.17 34.57
C GLY A 18 5.17 -10.40 34.20
N LYS A 19 5.95 -10.89 35.16
CA LYS A 19 7.36 -11.27 34.94
C LYS A 19 7.42 -12.36 33.88
N GLY A 20 8.16 -12.07 32.78
CA GLY A 20 8.19 -12.92 31.58
C GLY A 20 7.07 -12.64 30.57
N GLY A 21 6.20 -11.65 30.81
CA GLY A 21 5.22 -11.18 29.85
C GLY A 21 5.84 -10.49 28.66
N GLU A 22 5.10 -10.40 27.56
CA GLU A 22 5.59 -10.07 26.21
C GLU A 22 5.66 -8.57 25.92
N TYR A 23 5.56 -7.70 26.91
CA TYR A 23 5.58 -6.27 26.72
C TYR A 23 7.00 -5.70 26.75
N ALA A 24 7.24 -4.70 25.90
CA ALA A 24 8.58 -4.24 25.58
C ALA A 24 9.29 -3.56 26.74
N ASN A 25 8.59 -2.92 27.67
CA ASN A 25 9.21 -2.22 28.80
C ASN A 25 8.37 -2.28 30.09
N ASP A 26 9.02 -2.02 31.22
CA ASP A 26 8.39 -2.12 32.53
C ASP A 26 7.45 -0.95 32.86
N THR A 27 7.65 0.19 32.24
CA THR A 27 6.77 1.36 32.37
C THR A 27 5.39 1.07 31.80
N ASP A 28 5.34 0.50 30.59
CA ASP A 28 4.09 0.12 29.93
C ASP A 28 3.37 -1.00 30.70
N LYS A 29 4.12 -1.97 31.19
CA LYS A 29 3.58 -3.02 32.08
C LYS A 29 2.94 -2.44 33.32
N LYS A 30 3.59 -1.47 33.95
CA LYS A 30 3.07 -0.82 35.15
C LYS A 30 1.82 -0.01 34.82
N ALA A 31 1.85 0.82 33.78
CA ALA A 31 0.69 1.63 33.36
C ALA A 31 -0.53 0.76 33.05
N LEU A 32 -0.34 -0.37 32.36
CA LEU A 32 -1.43 -1.29 32.08
C LEU A 32 -1.96 -1.97 33.35
N ARG A 33 -1.09 -2.35 34.31
CA ARG A 33 -1.51 -2.90 35.59
C ARG A 33 -2.30 -1.86 36.39
N ASP A 34 -1.75 -0.66 36.53
CA ASP A 34 -2.39 0.43 37.29
C ASP A 34 -3.77 0.74 36.70
N PHE A 35 -3.90 0.75 35.38
CA PHE A 35 -5.16 0.92 34.67
C PHE A 35 -6.15 -0.24 34.97
N LEU A 36 -5.69 -1.48 34.88
CA LEU A 36 -6.51 -2.66 35.16
C LEU A 36 -6.95 -2.74 36.62
N ASP A 37 -6.10 -2.30 37.54
CA ASP A 37 -6.40 -2.31 38.99
C ASP A 37 -7.31 -1.14 39.38
N ALA A 38 -7.10 0.07 38.83
CA ALA A 38 -7.96 1.22 39.05
C ALA A 38 -9.35 1.04 38.43
N GLY A 39 -9.41 0.34 37.32
CA GLY A 39 -10.62 0.12 36.59
C GLY A 39 -11.59 -0.87 37.13
N GLY A 40 -11.38 -1.39 38.32
CA GLY A 40 -12.32 -2.20 39.14
C GLY A 40 -13.44 -2.83 38.33
N ASP A 41 -14.63 -2.52 38.57
CA ASP A 41 -15.76 -3.24 38.00
C ASP A 41 -16.65 -2.41 37.08
N HIS A 42 -16.33 -1.16 36.77
CA HIS A 42 -17.43 -0.32 36.41
C HIS A 42 -17.57 0.07 34.94
N ASN A 43 -16.55 0.19 34.19
CA ASN A 43 -16.69 0.78 32.87
C ASN A 43 -15.82 0.14 31.81
N PHE A 44 -15.60 -1.16 31.97
CA PHE A 44 -14.77 -1.89 31.03
C PHE A 44 -15.58 -2.73 30.08
N PHE A 45 -15.15 -2.68 28.85
CA PHE A 45 -15.61 -3.55 27.82
C PHE A 45 -14.42 -4.39 27.35
N ILE A 46 -14.61 -5.71 27.34
CA ILE A 46 -13.60 -6.62 26.84
C ILE A 46 -14.05 -7.05 25.46
N ILE A 47 -13.20 -6.77 24.48
CA ILE A 47 -13.40 -7.25 23.13
C ILE A 47 -12.45 -8.43 22.95
N GLU A 48 -13.01 -9.60 22.70
CA GLU A 48 -12.28 -10.79 22.32
C GLU A 48 -12.51 -11.04 20.84
N GLN A 49 -11.44 -11.13 20.08
CA GLN A 49 -11.50 -11.61 18.71
C GLN A 49 -10.54 -12.77 18.56
N GLY A 50 -11.04 -13.98 18.71
CA GLY A 50 -10.41 -15.25 18.43
C GLY A 50 -8.88 -15.22 18.31
N ASN A 51 -8.34 -15.80 17.24
CA ASN A 51 -6.88 -15.81 16.98
C ASN A 51 -6.39 -14.59 16.19
N THR A 52 -7.19 -13.56 15.98
CA THR A 52 -6.83 -12.36 15.24
C THR A 52 -6.54 -11.21 16.17
N ASN A 53 -5.43 -10.51 15.93
CA ASN A 53 -5.06 -9.31 16.65
C ASN A 53 -6.02 -8.17 16.35
N VAL A 54 -6.95 -7.97 17.23
CA VAL A 54 -7.82 -6.79 17.21
C VAL A 54 -7.10 -5.59 17.79
N PHE A 55 -6.12 -5.84 18.64
CA PHE A 55 -5.39 -4.81 19.36
C PHE A 55 -3.91 -4.89 19.06
N LYS A 56 -3.38 -3.86 18.42
CA LYS A 56 -1.94 -3.63 18.39
C LYS A 56 -1.63 -2.49 19.35
N TRP A 57 -0.99 -2.81 20.43
CA TRP A 57 -0.33 -1.79 21.22
C TRP A 57 0.97 -1.45 20.51
N PRO A 58 1.19 -0.20 20.10
CA PRO A 58 2.48 0.19 19.51
C PRO A 58 3.57 -0.10 20.52
N ASN A 59 4.60 -0.80 20.14
CA ASN A 59 5.74 -1.20 20.97
C ASN A 59 5.48 -2.25 22.05
N LEU A 60 4.30 -2.86 22.11
CA LEU A 60 4.02 -3.98 22.99
C LEU A 60 3.91 -5.27 22.18
N GLY A 61 4.82 -6.20 22.42
CA GLY A 61 4.85 -7.51 21.80
C GLY A 61 6.13 -7.82 21.02
N ALA A 62 6.55 -9.06 21.03
CA ALA A 62 7.69 -9.53 20.27
C ALA A 62 7.42 -9.43 18.77
N LYS A 63 8.40 -8.97 18.01
CA LYS A 63 8.37 -8.98 16.54
C LYS A 63 7.96 -10.37 16.04
N GLY A 64 6.85 -10.45 15.32
CA GLY A 64 6.51 -11.60 14.49
C GLY A 64 5.39 -12.53 15.00
N ASN A 65 4.89 -12.40 16.21
CA ASN A 65 3.80 -13.23 16.70
C ASN A 65 2.75 -12.40 17.44
N PRO A 66 1.74 -11.92 16.73
CA PRO A 66 0.70 -11.13 17.34
C PRO A 66 -0.18 -12.02 18.23
N LYS A 67 -0.22 -11.76 19.53
CA LYS A 67 -1.12 -12.40 20.47
C LYS A 67 -2.34 -11.55 20.73
N THR A 68 -3.44 -12.19 21.09
CA THR A 68 -4.67 -11.51 21.49
C THR A 68 -4.41 -10.65 22.71
N VAL A 69 -4.62 -9.36 22.59
CA VAL A 69 -4.55 -8.41 23.71
C VAL A 69 -5.97 -7.96 24.03
N TYR A 70 -6.31 -7.94 25.31
CA TYR A 70 -7.60 -7.43 25.78
C TYR A 70 -7.44 -5.95 26.11
N ILE A 71 -8.38 -5.12 25.66
CA ILE A 71 -8.40 -3.70 25.99
C ILE A 71 -9.54 -3.41 26.94
N PHE A 72 -9.23 -2.68 27.99
CA PHE A 72 -10.18 -2.04 28.88
C PHE A 72 -10.26 -0.57 28.48
N ALA A 73 -11.47 -0.06 28.38
CA ALA A 73 -11.70 1.32 27.99
C ALA A 73 -12.68 1.99 28.95
N GLU A 74 -12.57 3.29 29.14
CA GLU A 74 -13.53 4.11 29.84
C GLU A 74 -14.90 4.09 29.14
N THR A 75 -15.99 4.47 29.85
CA THR A 75 -17.37 4.36 29.35
C THR A 75 -17.57 4.96 27.97
N LYS A 76 -17.01 6.13 27.70
CA LYS A 76 -17.11 6.79 26.38
C LYS A 76 -16.39 6.02 25.27
N ALA A 77 -15.24 5.48 25.59
CA ALA A 77 -14.47 4.64 24.68
C ALA A 77 -15.19 3.30 24.45
N VAL A 78 -15.87 2.76 25.46
CA VAL A 78 -16.70 1.54 25.34
C VAL A 78 -17.82 1.73 24.33
N GLU A 79 -18.52 2.86 24.33
CA GLU A 79 -19.58 3.12 23.36
C GLU A 79 -19.05 3.25 21.93
N ASN A 80 -17.91 3.87 21.75
CA ASN A 80 -17.24 3.94 20.46
C ASN A 80 -16.78 2.55 19.95
N ILE A 81 -16.26 1.71 20.85
CA ILE A 81 -15.90 0.33 20.55
C ILE A 81 -17.12 -0.49 20.18
N LYS A 82 -18.23 -0.37 20.91
CA LYS A 82 -19.49 -1.04 20.56
C LYS A 82 -20.05 -0.56 19.22
N SER A 83 -19.96 0.73 18.92
CA SER A 83 -20.37 1.28 17.64
C SER A 83 -19.50 0.73 16.49
N ALA A 84 -18.20 0.67 16.69
CA ALA A 84 -17.26 0.06 15.76
C ALA A 84 -17.58 -1.42 15.52
N TYR A 85 -17.87 -2.17 16.58
CA TYR A 85 -18.26 -3.57 16.47
C TYR A 85 -19.56 -3.79 15.69
N ARG A 86 -20.57 -2.95 15.91
CA ARG A 86 -21.83 -2.99 15.14
C ARG A 86 -21.61 -2.66 13.66
N SER A 87 -20.67 -1.77 13.37
CA SER A 87 -20.29 -1.43 11.99
C SER A 87 -19.60 -2.62 11.30
N VAL A 88 -18.76 -3.35 12.02
CA VAL A 88 -18.11 -4.58 11.54
C VAL A 88 -19.11 -5.66 11.21
N ASP A 89 -20.14 -5.85 12.03
CA ASP A 89 -21.23 -6.82 11.76
C ASP A 89 -21.99 -6.52 10.45
N LYS A 90 -21.98 -5.25 10.00
CA LYS A 90 -22.55 -4.83 8.73
C LYS A 90 -21.63 -5.00 7.53
N GLY A 91 -20.43 -5.54 7.73
CA GLY A 91 -19.45 -5.79 6.67
C GLY A 91 -18.35 -4.75 6.52
N ASP A 92 -18.36 -3.70 7.32
CA ASP A 92 -17.35 -2.65 7.28
C ASP A 92 -16.16 -2.98 8.19
N SER A 93 -14.94 -2.67 7.76
CA SER A 93 -13.81 -2.60 8.68
C SER A 93 -13.79 -1.21 9.32
N THR A 94 -13.62 -1.15 10.61
CA THR A 94 -13.54 0.12 11.32
C THR A 94 -12.36 0.12 12.26
N SER A 95 -11.70 1.26 12.37
CA SER A 95 -10.63 1.47 13.33
C SER A 95 -11.11 2.37 14.44
N PHE A 96 -10.94 1.92 15.65
CA PHE A 96 -11.13 2.73 16.85
C PHE A 96 -9.75 3.08 17.42
N LYS A 97 -9.60 4.31 17.84
CA LYS A 97 -8.38 4.81 18.44
C LYS A 97 -8.70 5.35 19.84
N GLY A 98 -7.92 4.98 20.82
CA GLY A 98 -8.12 5.38 22.20
C GLY A 98 -6.83 5.45 22.97
N LEU A 99 -6.93 5.85 24.23
CA LEU A 99 -5.82 5.91 25.18
C LEU A 99 -6.06 4.91 26.31
N VAL A 100 -5.00 4.21 26.70
CA VAL A 100 -4.94 3.48 27.96
C VAL A 100 -3.85 4.17 28.79
N GLY A 101 -4.27 4.97 29.77
CA GLY A 101 -3.37 5.92 30.39
C GLY A 101 -2.87 6.94 29.38
N SER A 102 -1.56 7.12 29.28
CA SER A 102 -0.91 7.99 28.26
C SER A 102 -0.58 7.24 26.96
N HIS A 103 -0.90 5.95 26.85
CA HIS A 103 -0.49 5.13 25.70
C HIS A 103 -1.59 5.05 24.65
N PRO A 104 -1.32 5.44 23.39
CA PRO A 104 -2.27 5.33 22.30
C PRO A 104 -2.51 3.86 21.97
N VAL A 105 -3.78 3.49 21.87
CA VAL A 105 -4.23 2.15 21.50
C VAL A 105 -4.99 2.23 20.19
N ASN A 106 -4.56 1.46 19.21
CA ASN A 106 -5.25 1.28 17.94
C ASN A 106 -6.04 -0.03 17.97
N LEU A 107 -7.34 0.09 17.83
CA LEU A 107 -8.26 -1.01 17.72
C LEU A 107 -8.79 -1.05 16.30
N THR A 108 -8.46 -2.08 15.55
CA THR A 108 -9.07 -2.31 14.25
C THR A 108 -10.03 -3.49 14.39
N ALA A 109 -11.32 -3.19 14.37
CA ALA A 109 -12.34 -4.20 14.24
C ALA A 109 -12.53 -4.45 12.74
N THR A 110 -12.29 -5.67 12.30
CA THR A 110 -12.69 -6.14 10.98
C THR A 110 -13.82 -7.13 11.16
N LYS A 111 -14.80 -7.11 10.27
CA LYS A 111 -15.76 -8.21 10.19
C LYS A 111 -14.93 -9.49 10.23
N LYS A 112 -15.34 -10.44 11.05
CA LYS A 112 -14.75 -11.76 11.09
C LYS A 112 -14.83 -12.42 9.70
N THR A 113 -13.96 -12.03 8.81
CA THR A 113 -13.47 -12.91 7.78
C THR A 113 -12.44 -13.80 8.48
N ASP A 114 -12.89 -14.41 9.52
CA ASP A 114 -12.37 -15.58 10.21
C ASP A 114 -10.87 -15.59 10.47
N GLY A 115 -10.30 -14.45 10.85
CA GLY A 115 -8.89 -14.41 11.23
C GLY A 115 -7.91 -14.66 10.10
N LEU A 116 -8.36 -14.59 8.84
CA LEU A 116 -7.48 -14.77 7.71
C LEU A 116 -6.49 -13.61 7.62
N GLN A 117 -5.22 -13.94 7.52
CA GLN A 117 -4.18 -12.96 7.24
C GLN A 117 -4.47 -12.25 5.91
N ALA A 118 -4.13 -10.97 5.79
CA ALA A 118 -4.32 -10.20 4.56
C ALA A 118 -3.75 -10.93 3.32
N ALA A 119 -2.61 -11.61 3.47
CA ALA A 119 -2.01 -12.42 2.40
C ALA A 119 -2.90 -13.58 1.95
N THR A 120 -3.62 -14.22 2.87
CA THR A 120 -4.57 -15.30 2.55
C THR A 120 -5.77 -14.78 1.79
N ILE A 121 -6.34 -13.66 2.22
CA ILE A 121 -7.47 -12.99 1.53
C ILE A 121 -7.04 -12.58 0.12
N THR A 122 -5.89 -11.96 -0.02
CA THR A 122 -5.33 -11.58 -1.33
C THR A 122 -5.17 -12.80 -2.24
N LYS A 123 -4.63 -13.90 -1.73
CA LYS A 123 -4.49 -15.15 -2.49
C LYS A 123 -5.82 -15.72 -2.95
N MET A 124 -6.84 -15.73 -2.09
CA MET A 124 -8.20 -16.19 -2.45
C MET A 124 -8.80 -15.31 -3.55
N GLN A 125 -8.69 -13.99 -3.39
CA GLN A 125 -9.17 -13.00 -4.35
C GLN A 125 -8.54 -13.20 -5.74
N GLU A 126 -7.21 -13.30 -5.80
CA GLU A 126 -6.48 -13.46 -7.06
C GLU A 126 -6.85 -14.76 -7.78
N LEU A 127 -6.97 -15.87 -7.04
CA LEU A 127 -7.37 -17.18 -7.62
C LEU A 127 -8.82 -17.16 -8.11
N ALA A 128 -9.74 -16.55 -7.38
CA ALA A 128 -11.13 -16.45 -7.83
C ALA A 128 -11.26 -15.52 -9.05
N SER A 129 -10.56 -14.38 -9.07
CA SER A 129 -10.50 -13.53 -10.27
C SER A 129 -9.97 -14.29 -11.47
N LEU A 130 -8.96 -15.16 -11.29
CA LEU A 130 -8.43 -16.00 -12.35
C LEU A 130 -9.50 -16.93 -12.91
N GLU A 131 -10.30 -17.62 -12.08
CA GLU A 131 -11.38 -18.50 -12.53
C GLU A 131 -12.50 -17.73 -13.24
N ILE A 132 -12.78 -16.51 -12.81
CA ILE A 132 -13.73 -15.61 -13.49
C ILE A 132 -13.20 -15.16 -14.86
N PHE A 133 -11.92 -14.88 -15.00
CA PHE A 133 -11.28 -14.56 -16.29
C PHE A 133 -11.30 -15.75 -17.24
N LYS A 134 -10.98 -16.95 -16.75
CA LYS A 134 -11.11 -18.21 -17.52
C LYS A 134 -12.52 -18.42 -18.01
N ALA A 135 -13.53 -18.20 -17.16
CA ALA A 135 -14.93 -18.32 -17.57
C ALA A 135 -15.25 -17.42 -18.78
N GLY A 136 -14.76 -16.18 -18.79
CA GLY A 136 -14.96 -15.26 -19.90
C GLY A 136 -14.16 -15.60 -21.15
N ILE A 137 -12.95 -16.08 -21.02
CA ILE A 137 -12.03 -16.38 -22.14
C ILE A 137 -12.30 -17.75 -22.75
N GLU A 138 -12.32 -18.80 -21.94
CA GLU A 138 -12.43 -20.18 -22.41
C GLU A 138 -13.88 -20.61 -22.70
N ARG A 139 -14.83 -20.10 -21.90
CA ARG A 139 -16.24 -20.53 -21.96
C ARG A 139 -17.18 -19.44 -22.47
N ASN A 140 -16.65 -18.26 -22.83
CA ASN A 140 -17.42 -17.09 -23.27
C ASN A 140 -18.53 -16.66 -22.28
N LYS A 141 -18.30 -16.86 -20.97
CA LYS A 141 -19.23 -16.49 -19.90
C LYS A 141 -18.91 -15.09 -19.38
N ILE A 142 -19.61 -14.08 -19.89
CA ILE A 142 -19.48 -12.70 -19.44
C ILE A 142 -20.55 -12.41 -18.40
N TYR A 143 -20.13 -12.14 -17.17
CA TYR A 143 -21.04 -11.85 -16.07
C TYR A 143 -21.39 -10.36 -16.02
N LYS A 144 -22.66 -10.06 -15.79
CA LYS A 144 -23.17 -8.69 -15.66
C LYS A 144 -23.66 -8.37 -14.23
N SER A 145 -23.78 -9.39 -13.41
CA SER A 145 -24.28 -9.30 -12.05
C SER A 145 -23.76 -10.43 -11.17
N VAL A 146 -23.88 -10.28 -9.87
CA VAL A 146 -23.65 -11.35 -8.89
C VAL A 146 -24.52 -12.58 -9.19
N ASN A 147 -25.78 -12.36 -9.58
CA ASN A 147 -26.68 -13.45 -9.92
C ASN A 147 -26.22 -14.27 -11.12
N ASP A 148 -25.56 -13.66 -12.09
CA ASP A 148 -25.05 -14.39 -13.25
C ASP A 148 -23.94 -15.36 -12.84
N ILE A 149 -23.04 -14.92 -11.91
CA ILE A 149 -22.01 -15.82 -11.35
C ILE A 149 -22.67 -16.93 -10.54
N ARG A 150 -23.64 -16.61 -9.67
CA ARG A 150 -24.32 -17.60 -8.83
C ARG A 150 -25.07 -18.66 -9.65
N LYS A 151 -25.62 -18.33 -10.82
CA LYS A 151 -26.25 -19.26 -11.76
C LYS A 151 -25.25 -20.15 -12.49
N ASP A 152 -23.97 -19.74 -12.59
CA ASP A 152 -22.94 -20.63 -13.16
C ASP A 152 -22.38 -21.55 -12.07
N THR A 153 -23.04 -22.67 -11.91
CA THR A 153 -22.72 -23.67 -10.88
C THR A 153 -21.29 -24.20 -10.98
N TYR A 154 -20.73 -24.26 -12.19
CA TYR A 154 -19.34 -24.68 -12.40
C TYR A 154 -18.35 -23.66 -11.82
N THR A 155 -18.49 -22.38 -12.18
CA THR A 155 -17.63 -21.31 -11.63
C THR A 155 -17.81 -21.17 -10.13
N MET A 156 -19.05 -21.20 -9.61
CA MET A 156 -19.29 -21.13 -8.18
C MET A 156 -18.65 -22.28 -7.41
N LYS A 157 -18.68 -23.50 -7.96
CA LYS A 157 -18.00 -24.65 -7.35
C LYS A 157 -16.49 -24.41 -7.22
N LEU A 158 -15.84 -23.81 -8.23
CA LEU A 158 -14.41 -23.49 -8.18
C LEU A 158 -14.12 -22.40 -7.16
N ILE A 159 -14.89 -21.32 -7.14
CA ILE A 159 -14.72 -20.21 -6.20
C ILE A 159 -14.94 -20.71 -4.76
N ASN A 160 -16.01 -21.44 -4.49
CA ASN A 160 -16.28 -21.98 -3.15
C ASN A 160 -15.18 -22.95 -2.71
N LYS A 161 -14.63 -23.74 -3.63
CA LYS A 161 -13.47 -24.60 -3.34
C LYS A 161 -12.26 -23.79 -2.90
N ILE A 162 -11.95 -22.68 -3.60
CA ILE A 162 -10.86 -21.78 -3.22
C ILE A 162 -11.09 -21.19 -1.82
N TRP A 163 -12.33 -20.75 -1.53
CA TRP A 163 -12.71 -20.22 -0.22
C TRP A 163 -12.54 -21.25 0.89
N LYS A 164 -12.96 -22.47 0.64
CA LYS A 164 -12.85 -23.59 1.59
C LYS A 164 -11.41 -24.03 1.81
N ASP A 165 -10.68 -24.31 0.73
CA ASP A 165 -9.33 -24.92 0.81
C ASP A 165 -8.27 -23.95 1.35
N ILE A 166 -8.44 -22.64 1.13
CA ILE A 166 -7.46 -21.63 1.52
C ILE A 166 -7.93 -20.84 2.74
N GLY A 167 -9.20 -20.48 2.80
CA GLY A 167 -9.77 -19.63 3.84
C GLY A 167 -10.52 -20.39 4.94
N GLY A 168 -10.85 -21.66 4.75
CA GLY A 168 -11.72 -22.41 5.65
C GLY A 168 -13.18 -21.93 5.64
N LEU A 169 -13.60 -21.18 4.62
CA LEU A 169 -14.91 -20.57 4.48
C LEU A 169 -15.78 -21.37 3.51
N ASP A 170 -17.03 -21.64 3.87
CA ASP A 170 -17.92 -22.44 3.03
C ASP A 170 -18.44 -21.68 1.79
N THR A 171 -18.58 -20.37 1.87
CA THR A 171 -19.16 -19.55 0.79
C THR A 171 -18.45 -18.21 0.62
N VAL A 172 -18.46 -17.70 -0.61
CA VAL A 172 -18.02 -16.34 -0.95
C VAL A 172 -19.19 -15.35 -0.81
N ASP A 173 -18.94 -14.17 -0.28
CA ASP A 173 -19.94 -13.12 -0.16
C ASP A 173 -20.17 -12.35 -1.47
N ASP A 174 -21.28 -11.60 -1.53
CA ASP A 174 -21.69 -10.87 -2.73
C ASP A 174 -20.75 -9.70 -3.06
N ASP A 175 -20.11 -9.07 -2.07
CA ASP A 175 -19.16 -7.98 -2.31
C ASP A 175 -17.94 -8.46 -3.10
N TRP A 176 -17.47 -9.70 -2.84
CA TRP A 176 -16.41 -10.30 -3.63
C TRP A 176 -16.86 -10.70 -5.03
N LEU A 177 -18.04 -11.29 -5.15
CA LEU A 177 -18.61 -11.65 -6.46
C LEU A 177 -18.84 -10.40 -7.32
N GLU A 178 -19.29 -9.29 -6.71
CA GLU A 178 -19.42 -7.99 -7.39
C GLU A 178 -18.07 -7.50 -7.91
N ASN A 179 -17.03 -7.56 -7.09
CA ASN A 179 -15.68 -7.19 -7.49
C ASN A 179 -15.17 -8.03 -8.67
N PHE A 180 -15.42 -9.35 -8.65
CA PHE A 180 -14.92 -10.25 -9.69
C PHE A 180 -15.58 -10.03 -11.06
N TYR A 181 -16.90 -9.86 -11.15
CA TYR A 181 -17.51 -9.62 -12.45
C TYR A 181 -17.14 -8.25 -13.02
N LYS A 182 -16.98 -7.24 -12.17
CA LYS A 182 -16.53 -5.92 -12.60
C LYS A 182 -15.10 -5.97 -13.16
N GLN A 183 -14.20 -6.68 -12.50
CA GLN A 183 -12.85 -6.91 -13.01
C GLN A 183 -12.87 -7.66 -14.34
N GLN A 184 -13.73 -8.65 -14.51
CA GLN A 184 -13.89 -9.35 -15.78
C GLN A 184 -14.38 -8.40 -16.89
N GLN A 185 -15.36 -7.55 -16.59
CA GLN A 185 -15.88 -6.57 -17.55
C GLN A 185 -14.79 -5.56 -17.98
N ALA A 186 -13.97 -5.09 -17.05
CA ALA A 186 -12.86 -4.20 -17.38
C ALA A 186 -11.80 -4.91 -18.26
N LEU A 187 -11.46 -6.16 -17.94
CA LEU A 187 -10.49 -6.94 -18.70
C LEU A 187 -10.97 -7.28 -20.11
N LEU A 188 -12.21 -7.67 -20.26
CA LEU A 188 -12.78 -8.19 -21.53
C LEU A 188 -13.55 -7.14 -22.32
N GLY A 189 -13.66 -5.92 -21.79
CA GLY A 189 -14.27 -4.76 -22.45
C GLY A 189 -13.41 -4.18 -23.57
N SER A 190 -13.89 -3.10 -24.20
CA SER A 190 -13.24 -2.44 -25.32
C SER A 190 -11.83 -1.93 -25.02
N ASN A 191 -11.59 -1.51 -23.78
CA ASN A 191 -10.28 -0.99 -23.33
C ASN A 191 -9.38 -2.08 -22.73
N GLY A 192 -9.83 -3.32 -22.67
CA GLY A 192 -9.09 -4.43 -22.09
C GLY A 192 -8.32 -5.27 -23.11
N ILE A 193 -8.29 -6.57 -22.86
CA ILE A 193 -7.67 -7.54 -23.77
C ILE A 193 -8.53 -7.70 -25.04
N GLY A 194 -7.98 -7.28 -26.19
CA GLY A 194 -8.71 -7.28 -27.46
C GLY A 194 -8.91 -8.68 -28.05
N ASN A 195 -7.91 -9.55 -27.93
CA ASN A 195 -7.95 -10.91 -28.43
C ASN A 195 -7.92 -11.91 -27.26
N ARG A 196 -8.91 -12.78 -27.18
CA ARG A 196 -9.10 -13.75 -26.09
C ARG A 196 -8.44 -15.10 -26.33
N ASN A 197 -7.57 -15.22 -27.33
CA ASN A 197 -6.82 -16.45 -27.56
C ASN A 197 -5.69 -16.57 -26.54
N VAL A 198 -6.02 -17.07 -25.35
CA VAL A 198 -5.12 -17.28 -24.20
C VAL A 198 -5.02 -18.78 -23.99
N THR A 199 -3.81 -19.30 -23.85
CA THR A 199 -3.53 -20.72 -23.65
C THR A 199 -3.16 -21.05 -22.21
N GLU A 200 -2.58 -20.09 -21.49
CA GLU A 200 -2.11 -20.28 -20.13
C GLU A 200 -2.57 -19.18 -19.19
N PHE A 201 -2.90 -19.57 -17.96
CA PHE A 201 -3.28 -18.69 -16.87
C PHE A 201 -2.40 -19.00 -15.67
N ASN A 202 -1.53 -18.06 -15.30
CA ASN A 202 -0.52 -18.30 -14.28
C ASN A 202 -0.69 -17.39 -13.07
N ARG A 203 -0.45 -17.97 -11.89
CA ARG A 203 -0.27 -17.29 -10.63
C ARG A 203 0.83 -18.01 -9.83
N GLU A 204 1.90 -17.30 -9.45
CA GLU A 204 3.05 -17.80 -8.67
C GLU A 204 3.84 -18.97 -9.29
N LYS A 205 3.35 -19.60 -10.34
CA LYS A 205 3.97 -20.76 -10.99
C LYS A 205 4.11 -20.52 -12.49
N GLY A 206 4.61 -21.53 -13.20
CA GLY A 206 4.68 -21.54 -14.67
C GLY A 206 5.54 -20.40 -15.23
N PHE A 207 5.01 -19.67 -16.16
CA PHE A 207 5.70 -18.56 -16.81
C PHE A 207 6.03 -17.41 -15.85
N MET A 208 5.16 -17.10 -14.91
CA MET A 208 5.39 -16.07 -13.90
C MET A 208 6.65 -16.37 -13.08
N LYS A 209 6.83 -17.63 -12.64
CA LYS A 209 8.06 -18.04 -11.96
C LYS A 209 9.28 -17.94 -12.86
N PHE A 210 9.16 -18.39 -14.12
CA PHE A 210 10.26 -18.29 -15.09
C PHE A 210 10.74 -16.85 -15.26
N ILE A 211 9.85 -15.89 -15.43
CA ILE A 211 10.21 -14.48 -15.56
C ILE A 211 10.85 -13.94 -14.28
N SER A 212 10.31 -14.27 -13.12
CA SER A 212 10.89 -13.88 -11.83
C SER A 212 12.31 -14.42 -11.66
N ASP A 213 12.54 -15.68 -12.01
CA ASP A 213 13.87 -16.30 -11.98
C ASP A 213 14.83 -15.62 -12.96
N VAL A 214 14.40 -15.32 -14.18
CA VAL A 214 15.19 -14.61 -15.20
C VAL A 214 15.61 -13.22 -14.70
N VAL A 215 14.66 -12.45 -14.21
CA VAL A 215 14.90 -11.07 -13.77
C VAL A 215 15.85 -11.05 -12.57
N ASN A 216 15.66 -11.96 -11.64
CA ASN A 216 16.53 -12.06 -10.47
C ASN A 216 17.95 -12.56 -10.82
N GLN A 217 18.05 -13.67 -11.53
CA GLN A 217 19.35 -14.33 -11.78
C GLN A 217 20.20 -13.62 -12.84
N LYS A 218 19.57 -13.06 -13.89
CA LYS A 218 20.28 -12.44 -15.01
C LYS A 218 20.49 -10.94 -14.84
N PHE A 219 19.62 -10.26 -14.08
CA PHE A 219 19.66 -8.80 -13.98
C PHE A 219 19.76 -8.29 -12.54
N GLY A 220 19.76 -9.18 -11.54
CA GLY A 220 19.93 -8.81 -10.14
C GLY A 220 18.76 -8.01 -9.56
N VAL A 221 17.58 -8.01 -10.22
CA VAL A 221 16.39 -7.33 -9.73
C VAL A 221 15.61 -8.29 -8.84
N GLY A 222 16.03 -8.42 -7.59
CA GLY A 222 15.43 -9.33 -6.62
C GLY A 222 14.13 -8.80 -5.98
N GLY A 223 13.30 -9.74 -5.49
CA GLY A 223 12.03 -9.45 -4.82
C GLY A 223 10.82 -9.50 -5.75
N LYS A 224 9.74 -10.13 -5.28
CA LYS A 224 8.53 -10.40 -6.09
C LYS A 224 7.96 -9.13 -6.73
N ASP A 225 7.89 -8.05 -5.98
CA ASP A 225 7.21 -6.83 -6.43
C ASP A 225 8.17 -5.79 -7.04
N ASN A 226 9.44 -6.14 -7.24
CA ASN A 226 10.42 -5.18 -7.71
C ASN A 226 10.39 -4.96 -9.21
N TRP A 227 10.10 -6.01 -9.99
CA TRP A 227 9.96 -5.92 -11.44
C TRP A 227 8.55 -6.28 -11.89
N ASP A 228 7.95 -7.31 -11.30
CA ASP A 228 6.64 -7.87 -11.67
C ASP A 228 5.60 -7.56 -10.60
N PRO A 229 4.82 -6.49 -10.75
CA PRO A 229 3.72 -6.17 -9.86
C PRO A 229 2.42 -6.92 -10.20
N ALA A 230 2.46 -7.83 -11.18
CA ALA A 230 1.29 -8.57 -11.61
C ALA A 230 0.94 -9.70 -10.62
N ASP A 231 -0.35 -9.80 -10.34
CA ASP A 231 -0.94 -10.85 -9.50
C ASP A 231 -1.30 -12.09 -10.33
N ILE A 232 -1.67 -11.86 -11.60
CA ILE A 232 -2.10 -12.88 -12.57
C ILE A 232 -1.45 -12.61 -13.91
N TRP A 233 -1.11 -13.68 -14.64
CA TRP A 233 -0.58 -13.61 -15.99
C TRP A 233 -1.47 -14.39 -16.96
N LEU A 234 -1.83 -13.76 -18.08
CA LEU A 234 -2.49 -14.36 -19.23
C LEU A 234 -1.46 -14.52 -20.35
N ILE A 235 -1.32 -15.70 -20.89
CA ILE A 235 -0.25 -16.02 -21.83
C ILE A 235 -0.83 -16.70 -23.06
N ARG A 236 -0.35 -16.28 -24.21
CA ARG A 236 -0.58 -16.90 -25.50
C ARG A 236 0.75 -17.36 -26.04
N ASP A 237 0.85 -18.66 -26.39
CA ASP A 237 2.06 -19.26 -26.90
C ASP A 237 3.25 -19.12 -25.94
N GLU A 238 3.15 -19.77 -24.77
CA GLU A 238 4.17 -19.72 -23.73
C GLU A 238 5.55 -20.13 -24.26
N GLN A 239 5.58 -21.19 -25.09
CA GLN A 239 6.86 -21.69 -25.61
C GLN A 239 7.57 -20.64 -26.46
N LYS A 240 6.87 -20.03 -27.39
CA LYS A 240 7.42 -18.97 -28.24
C LYS A 240 7.86 -17.74 -27.44
N ALA A 241 7.05 -17.34 -26.44
CA ALA A 241 7.42 -16.25 -25.55
C ALA A 241 8.70 -16.54 -24.76
N ARG A 242 8.85 -17.79 -24.24
CA ARG A 242 10.07 -18.24 -23.57
C ARG A 242 11.28 -18.23 -24.50
N ASP A 243 11.11 -18.67 -25.73
CA ASP A 243 12.22 -18.75 -26.69
C ASP A 243 12.70 -17.37 -27.10
N GLU A 244 11.79 -16.41 -27.31
CA GLU A 244 12.18 -15.02 -27.57
C GLU A 244 12.95 -14.41 -26.37
N ILE A 245 12.52 -14.66 -25.16
CA ILE A 245 13.20 -14.19 -23.94
C ILE A 245 14.59 -14.84 -23.83
N LYS A 246 14.71 -16.15 -24.07
CA LYS A 246 15.99 -16.87 -24.01
C LYS A 246 17.01 -16.34 -25.00
N LYS A 247 16.61 -15.86 -26.19
CA LYS A 247 17.50 -15.22 -27.17
C LYS A 247 18.24 -14.01 -26.60
N ILE A 248 17.63 -13.32 -25.63
CA ILE A 248 18.26 -12.16 -24.97
C ILE A 248 19.07 -12.59 -23.75
N VAL A 249 18.46 -13.41 -22.86
CA VAL A 249 19.00 -13.68 -21.52
C VAL A 249 20.13 -14.75 -21.51
N ASN A 250 20.26 -15.53 -22.59
CA ASN A 250 21.32 -16.51 -22.74
C ASN A 250 22.60 -15.95 -23.41
N LYS A 251 22.61 -14.66 -23.77
CA LYS A 251 23.84 -13.98 -24.22
C LYS A 251 24.86 -13.91 -23.07
N PRO A 252 26.16 -13.87 -23.35
CA PRO A 252 27.20 -13.74 -22.32
C PRO A 252 27.02 -12.51 -21.42
N SER A 253 26.52 -11.41 -22.00
CA SER A 253 26.17 -10.16 -21.30
C SER A 253 24.74 -9.77 -21.68
N PRO A 254 23.72 -10.29 -20.99
CA PRO A 254 22.34 -10.00 -21.32
C PRO A 254 22.02 -8.52 -21.03
N ASN A 255 21.36 -7.87 -21.98
CA ASN A 255 20.98 -6.46 -21.85
C ASN A 255 19.57 -6.33 -21.29
N PHE A 256 19.43 -5.66 -20.13
CA PHE A 256 18.17 -5.49 -19.43
C PHE A 256 17.16 -4.62 -20.22
N GLU A 257 17.62 -3.58 -20.93
CA GLU A 257 16.73 -2.72 -21.70
C GLU A 257 16.17 -3.46 -22.93
N GLN A 258 16.98 -4.35 -23.56
CA GLN A 258 16.46 -5.23 -24.63
C GLN A 258 15.41 -6.19 -24.08
N PHE A 259 15.64 -6.76 -22.91
CA PHE A 259 14.65 -7.60 -22.22
C PHE A 259 13.36 -6.81 -21.91
N GLN A 260 13.47 -5.62 -21.33
CA GLN A 260 12.34 -4.75 -21.06
C GLN A 260 11.55 -4.38 -22.33
N SER A 261 12.27 -4.07 -23.41
CA SER A 261 11.67 -3.76 -24.72
C SER A 261 10.88 -4.95 -25.26
N LEU A 262 11.45 -6.16 -25.21
CA LEU A 262 10.76 -7.38 -25.60
C LEU A 262 9.50 -7.63 -24.75
N MET A 263 9.61 -7.47 -23.43
CA MET A 263 8.44 -7.66 -22.56
C MET A 263 7.31 -6.68 -22.87
N ARG A 264 7.62 -5.42 -23.23
CA ARG A 264 6.63 -4.46 -23.73
C ARG A 264 6.00 -4.87 -25.06
N GLN A 265 6.79 -5.42 -25.97
CA GLN A 265 6.28 -5.95 -27.24
C GLN A 265 5.32 -7.11 -27.00
N LEU A 266 5.71 -8.09 -26.17
CA LEU A 266 4.87 -9.22 -25.80
C LEU A 266 3.59 -8.78 -25.09
N PHE A 267 3.67 -7.79 -24.22
CA PHE A 267 2.50 -7.23 -23.55
C PHE A 267 1.56 -6.56 -24.55
N ASN A 268 2.07 -5.71 -25.45
CA ASN A 268 1.29 -4.99 -26.44
C ASN A 268 0.66 -5.90 -27.51
N ALA A 269 1.16 -7.13 -27.63
CA ALA A 269 0.58 -8.13 -28.52
C ALA A 269 -0.81 -8.63 -28.10
N HIS A 270 -1.36 -8.17 -26.96
CA HIS A 270 -2.69 -8.60 -26.47
C HIS A 270 -3.84 -8.37 -27.48
N LYS A 271 -3.69 -7.42 -28.41
CA LYS A 271 -4.68 -7.17 -29.47
C LYS A 271 -4.45 -8.00 -30.75
N ASN A 272 -3.28 -8.62 -30.91
CA ASN A 272 -2.91 -9.35 -32.11
C ASN A 272 -2.89 -10.87 -31.84
N ALA A 273 -3.81 -11.61 -32.48
CA ALA A 273 -3.95 -13.05 -32.26
C ALA A 273 -2.75 -13.90 -32.73
N LYS A 274 -1.93 -13.38 -33.63
CA LYS A 274 -0.82 -14.13 -34.26
C LYS A 274 0.48 -14.09 -33.47
N ASP A 275 0.64 -13.09 -32.60
CA ASP A 275 1.88 -12.89 -31.86
C ASP A 275 1.81 -13.55 -30.47
N PRO A 276 2.94 -14.07 -29.97
CA PRO A 276 3.02 -14.51 -28.59
C PRO A 276 2.74 -13.32 -27.67
N MET A 277 1.98 -13.57 -26.62
CA MET A 277 1.56 -12.54 -25.67
C MET A 277 1.90 -12.93 -24.25
N VAL A 278 2.32 -11.97 -23.47
CA VAL A 278 2.49 -12.09 -22.02
C VAL A 278 1.84 -10.87 -21.37
N PHE A 279 0.72 -11.08 -20.72
CA PHE A 279 -0.11 -10.01 -20.20
C PHE A 279 -0.28 -10.14 -18.68
N GLY A 280 0.51 -9.37 -17.93
CA GLY A 280 0.46 -9.31 -16.48
C GLY A 280 -0.65 -8.39 -15.99
N ILE A 281 -1.38 -8.79 -14.96
CA ILE A 281 -2.51 -8.06 -14.39
C ILE A 281 -2.28 -7.87 -12.90
N SER A 282 -2.32 -6.63 -12.43
CA SER A 282 -2.37 -6.28 -11.00
C SER A 282 -3.80 -5.92 -10.61
N LEU A 283 -4.34 -6.61 -9.61
CA LEU A 283 -5.72 -6.48 -9.16
C LEU A 283 -5.82 -5.56 -7.95
N LYS A 284 -6.80 -4.67 -7.97
CA LYS A 284 -7.20 -3.88 -6.79
C LYS A 284 -8.67 -4.11 -6.54
N LYS A 285 -9.07 -4.01 -5.27
CA LYS A 285 -10.50 -4.07 -4.93
C LYS A 285 -11.21 -2.86 -5.54
N VAL A 286 -12.25 -3.12 -6.32
CA VAL A 286 -13.10 -2.10 -6.93
C VAL A 286 -14.01 -1.50 -5.87
N GLY A 287 -14.22 -0.19 -5.91
CA GLY A 287 -15.15 0.50 -5.01
C GLY A 287 -16.58 -0.02 -5.17
N LYS A 288 -17.33 -0.04 -4.07
CA LYS A 288 -18.74 -0.46 -4.10
C LYS A 288 -19.56 0.50 -4.98
N GLY A 289 -20.33 -0.03 -5.91
CA GLY A 289 -21.12 0.77 -6.85
C GLY A 289 -20.35 1.36 -8.03
N GLU A 290 -19.02 1.34 -8.00
CA GLU A 290 -18.15 1.88 -9.06
C GLU A 290 -17.89 0.82 -10.16
N PRO A 291 -17.80 1.20 -11.45
CA PRO A 291 -17.30 0.30 -12.47
C PRO A 291 -15.79 0.08 -12.31
N ALA A 292 -15.31 -1.11 -12.61
CA ALA A 292 -13.87 -1.34 -12.66
C ALA A 292 -13.25 -0.66 -13.89
N GLN A 293 -12.06 -0.12 -13.70
CA GLN A 293 -11.25 0.47 -14.75
C GLN A 293 -10.02 -0.38 -15.03
N ILE A 294 -9.51 -0.31 -16.25
CA ILE A 294 -8.23 -0.92 -16.63
C ILE A 294 -7.25 0.17 -17.10
N GLU A 295 -6.06 0.14 -16.55
CA GLU A 295 -4.97 1.05 -16.90
C GLU A 295 -3.74 0.24 -17.30
N PHE A 296 -3.15 0.55 -18.45
CA PHE A 296 -1.90 -0.09 -18.90
C PHE A 296 -0.70 0.73 -18.45
N VAL A 297 0.20 0.07 -17.74
CA VAL A 297 1.35 0.70 -17.09
C VAL A 297 2.64 0.18 -17.71
N ASN A 298 3.59 1.04 -17.95
CA ASN A 298 4.93 0.75 -18.49
C ASN A 298 4.94 0.06 -19.87
N HIS A 299 3.89 0.16 -20.66
CA HIS A 299 3.75 -0.58 -21.92
C HIS A 299 4.25 0.21 -23.16
N GLU A 300 4.35 1.53 -23.11
CA GLU A 300 4.70 2.35 -24.27
C GLU A 300 6.21 2.45 -24.51
N LEU A 301 6.67 1.86 -25.60
CA LEU A 301 8.08 1.89 -26.02
C LEU A 301 8.60 3.31 -26.31
N ALA A 302 7.81 4.12 -27.00
CA ALA A 302 8.19 5.48 -27.38
C ALA A 302 8.38 6.39 -26.16
N PHE A 303 7.56 6.21 -25.13
CA PHE A 303 7.69 6.93 -23.87
C PHE A 303 9.05 6.68 -23.19
N PHE A 304 9.47 5.41 -23.09
CA PHE A 304 10.72 5.06 -22.41
C PHE A 304 11.97 5.54 -23.18
N LYS A 305 11.91 5.61 -24.52
CA LYS A 305 12.99 6.22 -25.32
C LYS A 305 13.15 7.70 -25.03
N ARG A 306 12.04 8.45 -24.92
CA ARG A 306 12.08 9.88 -24.58
C ARG A 306 12.68 10.18 -23.21
N LEU A 307 12.63 9.23 -22.27
CA LEU A 307 13.21 9.42 -20.93
C LEU A 307 14.75 9.37 -20.90
N GLU A 308 15.43 9.08 -22.01
CA GLU A 308 16.89 9.01 -22.03
C GLU A 308 17.54 10.40 -21.94
N ASP A 309 16.94 11.42 -22.55
CA ASP A 309 17.48 12.79 -22.61
C ASP A 309 16.54 13.86 -22.03
N ILE A 310 15.67 13.44 -21.11
CA ILE A 310 14.64 14.33 -20.58
C ILE A 310 15.22 15.33 -19.58
N GLN A 311 14.80 16.58 -19.67
CA GLN A 311 14.98 17.61 -18.65
C GLN A 311 13.63 17.95 -18.05
N LEU A 312 13.59 17.99 -16.71
CA LEU A 312 12.36 18.17 -15.97
C LEU A 312 12.34 19.54 -15.28
N THR A 313 11.17 20.14 -15.28
CA THR A 313 10.90 21.40 -14.62
C THR A 313 9.99 21.14 -13.41
N TYR A 314 10.36 21.67 -12.26
CA TYR A 314 9.50 21.64 -11.07
C TYR A 314 8.26 22.51 -11.30
N VAL A 315 7.09 21.96 -10.98
CA VAL A 315 5.79 22.64 -11.12
C VAL A 315 5.25 23.04 -9.75
N MET A 316 5.02 22.07 -8.88
CA MET A 316 4.46 22.29 -7.54
C MET A 316 4.70 21.11 -6.61
N SER A 317 4.46 21.32 -5.33
CA SER A 317 4.44 20.25 -4.34
C SER A 317 3.13 20.24 -3.55
N LYS A 318 2.78 19.08 -3.02
CA LYS A 318 1.64 18.88 -2.12
C LYS A 318 2.10 18.07 -0.92
N CYS A 319 1.71 18.50 0.27
CA CYS A 319 1.93 17.78 1.52
C CYS A 319 0.67 17.91 2.37
N ASN A 320 -0.26 16.97 2.27
CA ASN A 320 -1.53 17.07 2.97
C ASN A 320 -1.34 17.03 4.49
N LEU A 321 -1.57 18.14 5.16
CA LEU A 321 -1.53 18.34 6.61
C LEU A 321 -2.93 18.64 7.19
N GLY A 322 -3.97 18.53 6.37
CA GLY A 322 -5.36 18.62 6.81
C GLY A 322 -5.83 17.31 7.43
N THR A 323 -6.86 17.40 8.23
CA THR A 323 -7.58 16.25 8.79
C THR A 323 -8.87 16.00 8.04
N LYS A 324 -9.34 14.77 8.06
CA LYS A 324 -10.65 14.37 7.55
C LYS A 324 -11.29 13.38 8.52
N THR A 325 -12.59 13.35 8.55
CA THR A 325 -13.31 12.29 9.24
C THR A 325 -13.32 11.04 8.38
N ASP A 326 -12.85 9.93 8.92
CA ASP A 326 -12.93 8.63 8.25
C ASP A 326 -14.35 8.05 8.30
N LYS A 327 -14.56 6.90 7.67
CA LYS A 327 -15.88 6.23 7.66
C LYS A 327 -16.36 5.78 9.04
N GLY A 328 -15.47 5.67 10.02
CA GLY A 328 -15.76 5.33 11.41
C GLY A 328 -16.04 6.55 12.30
N GLY A 329 -16.01 7.76 11.76
CA GLY A 329 -16.18 9.01 12.50
C GLY A 329 -14.93 9.53 13.18
N SER A 330 -13.77 8.84 13.03
CA SER A 330 -12.49 9.28 13.59
C SER A 330 -11.89 10.40 12.75
N ILE A 331 -11.31 11.39 13.40
CA ILE A 331 -10.54 12.43 12.73
C ILE A 331 -9.15 11.89 12.43
N VAL A 332 -8.77 11.86 11.17
CA VAL A 332 -7.47 11.34 10.72
C VAL A 332 -6.77 12.38 9.85
N MET A 333 -5.45 12.40 9.90
CA MET A 333 -4.68 13.18 8.94
C MET A 333 -4.90 12.61 7.53
N GLY A 334 -4.88 13.46 6.52
CA GLY A 334 -4.98 13.06 5.13
C GLY A 334 -3.85 12.12 4.70
N SER A 335 -3.77 11.82 3.42
CA SER A 335 -2.77 10.90 2.86
C SER A 335 -1.37 11.14 3.44
N GLN A 336 -0.67 10.07 3.78
CA GLN A 336 0.75 10.12 4.17
C GLN A 336 1.64 10.56 3.00
N ASP A 337 1.15 10.39 1.79
CA ASP A 337 1.92 10.66 0.59
C ASP A 337 2.08 12.16 0.37
N THR A 338 3.32 12.57 0.19
CA THR A 338 3.67 13.89 -0.31
C THR A 338 4.01 13.77 -1.79
N ARG A 339 3.62 14.77 -2.56
CA ARG A 339 3.81 14.79 -4.00
C ARG A 339 4.69 15.96 -4.41
N PHE A 340 5.67 15.66 -5.24
CA PHE A 340 6.53 16.62 -5.89
C PHE A 340 6.29 16.48 -7.39
N ILE A 341 5.61 17.48 -7.97
CA ILE A 341 5.10 17.42 -9.34
C ILE A 341 6.08 18.13 -10.26
N ILE A 342 6.48 17.46 -11.31
CA ILE A 342 7.43 17.93 -12.31
C ILE A 342 6.88 17.67 -13.70
N GLN A 343 7.36 18.41 -14.68
CA GLN A 343 6.90 18.35 -16.07
C GLN A 343 8.10 18.32 -17.03
N ASP A 344 7.97 17.58 -18.12
CA ASP A 344 8.86 17.72 -19.26
C ASP A 344 8.44 18.93 -20.11
N GLY A 345 9.23 19.29 -21.08
CA GLY A 345 8.90 20.37 -22.02
C GLY A 345 7.68 20.11 -22.92
N GLY A 346 7.03 18.96 -22.75
CA GLY A 346 5.82 18.52 -23.44
C GLY A 346 4.61 18.47 -22.53
N SER A 347 3.68 17.55 -22.82
CA SER A 347 2.41 17.40 -22.11
C SER A 347 2.44 16.40 -20.93
N SER A 348 3.58 15.77 -20.67
CA SER A 348 3.66 14.73 -19.64
C SER A 348 4.02 15.32 -18.28
N THR A 349 3.23 14.96 -17.27
CA THR A 349 3.46 15.30 -15.87
C THR A 349 4.00 14.08 -15.13
N TYR A 350 5.00 14.31 -14.31
CA TYR A 350 5.59 13.27 -13.45
C TYR A 350 5.30 13.61 -12.00
N ASP A 351 4.94 12.60 -11.25
CA ASP A 351 4.58 12.73 -9.85
C ASP A 351 5.57 11.91 -9.02
N PHE A 352 6.47 12.56 -8.33
CA PHE A 352 7.27 11.93 -7.30
C PHE A 352 6.45 11.81 -6.04
N GLN A 353 6.05 10.60 -5.73
CA GLN A 353 5.42 10.28 -4.47
C GLN A 353 6.50 10.07 -3.41
N ILE A 354 6.44 10.88 -2.36
CA ILE A 354 7.30 10.74 -1.19
C ILE A 354 6.45 10.14 -0.09
N LYS A 355 6.69 8.86 0.16
CA LYS A 355 5.87 8.04 1.06
C LYS A 355 6.61 7.75 2.34
N GLY A 356 5.90 7.86 3.47
CA GLY A 356 6.27 7.13 4.67
C GLY A 356 5.81 5.67 4.60
N ASN A 357 6.11 4.90 5.61
CA ASN A 357 5.57 3.55 5.74
C ASN A 357 4.10 3.60 6.15
N ASN A 358 3.28 2.70 5.58
CA ASN A 358 1.87 2.52 5.97
C ASN A 358 1.72 1.53 7.13
N SER A 359 2.84 0.95 7.62
CA SER A 359 2.85 0.03 8.73
C SER A 359 2.97 0.77 10.07
N THR A 360 2.83 0.03 11.15
CA THR A 360 3.02 0.50 12.52
C THR A 360 4.50 0.75 12.89
N ASP A 361 5.39 0.80 11.91
CA ASP A 361 6.81 1.02 12.11
C ASP A 361 7.24 2.41 11.68
N PHE A 362 8.17 3.01 12.43
CA PHE A 362 8.90 4.16 11.98
C PHE A 362 9.87 3.76 10.87
N SER A 363 9.80 4.42 9.74
CA SER A 363 10.65 4.09 8.59
C SER A 363 11.07 5.33 7.82
N ASN A 364 12.13 5.16 7.04
CA ASN A 364 12.61 6.18 6.12
C ASN A 364 11.63 6.43 4.98
N LEU A 365 11.69 7.63 4.41
CA LEU A 365 10.89 8.00 3.25
C LEU A 365 11.24 7.11 2.04
N LYS A 366 10.25 6.91 1.17
CA LYS A 366 10.38 6.25 -0.13
C LYS A 366 10.09 7.26 -1.23
N TYR A 367 10.88 7.26 -2.27
CA TYR A 367 10.79 8.19 -3.40
C TYR A 367 10.44 7.41 -4.67
N GLU A 368 9.20 7.52 -5.12
CA GLU A 368 8.68 6.72 -6.24
C GLU A 368 8.14 7.63 -7.34
N PRO A 369 8.87 7.79 -8.47
CA PRO A 369 8.37 8.54 -9.61
C PRO A 369 7.34 7.74 -10.41
N THR A 370 6.27 8.42 -10.80
CA THR A 370 5.26 7.92 -11.72
C THR A 370 5.00 8.95 -12.80
N ALA A 371 4.79 8.52 -14.04
CA ALA A 371 4.25 9.39 -15.07
C ALA A 371 2.73 9.38 -15.01
N LYS A 372 2.13 10.54 -15.27
CA LYS A 372 0.69 10.73 -15.40
C LYS A 372 0.38 11.47 -16.70
N GLY A 373 -0.81 11.29 -17.21
CA GLY A 373 -1.27 11.88 -18.46
C GLY A 373 -1.57 10.81 -19.50
N ALA A 374 -1.15 11.01 -20.75
CA ALA A 374 -1.41 10.06 -21.84
C ALA A 374 -0.77 8.68 -21.63
N THR A 375 0.29 8.62 -20.80
CA THR A 375 1.00 7.37 -20.51
C THR A 375 1.16 7.19 -19.01
N ALA A 376 0.53 6.16 -18.45
CA ALA A 376 0.77 5.75 -17.08
C ALA A 376 2.06 4.92 -16.99
N ALA A 377 3.01 5.36 -16.18
CA ALA A 377 4.25 4.64 -15.99
C ALA A 377 4.75 4.72 -14.54
N ARG A 378 5.22 3.59 -14.03
CA ARG A 378 6.03 3.50 -12.80
C ARG A 378 7.50 3.47 -13.22
N LEU A 379 8.25 4.49 -12.84
CA LEU A 379 9.59 4.73 -13.37
C LEU A 379 10.71 4.15 -12.50
N GLY A 380 10.36 3.61 -11.34
CA GLY A 380 11.30 3.03 -10.43
C GLY A 380 11.16 3.58 -9.02
N LYS A 381 12.23 3.48 -8.23
CA LYS A 381 12.29 3.94 -6.84
C LYS A 381 13.71 4.36 -6.54
N ALA A 382 13.89 5.61 -6.13
CA ALA A 382 15.19 6.05 -5.62
C ALA A 382 15.37 5.59 -4.17
N THR A 383 16.55 5.07 -3.84
CA THR A 383 16.90 4.73 -2.46
C THR A 383 17.11 6.00 -1.63
N VAL A 384 16.83 5.92 -0.34
CA VAL A 384 17.01 7.07 0.57
C VAL A 384 18.46 7.51 0.61
N GLU A 385 19.39 6.57 0.62
CA GLU A 385 20.83 6.81 0.62
C GLU A 385 21.27 7.61 -0.60
N LEU A 386 20.80 7.22 -1.78
CA LEU A 386 21.13 7.90 -3.02
C LEU A 386 20.57 9.32 -3.04
N VAL A 387 19.33 9.50 -2.59
CA VAL A 387 18.71 10.84 -2.47
C VAL A 387 19.51 11.74 -1.52
N ILE A 388 19.89 11.23 -0.35
CA ILE A 388 20.69 11.99 0.64
C ILE A 388 22.07 12.35 0.08
N THR A 389 22.75 11.40 -0.56
CA THR A 389 24.06 11.63 -1.17
C THR A 389 23.96 12.71 -2.24
N THR A 390 22.99 12.62 -3.13
CA THR A 390 22.77 13.63 -4.18
C THR A 390 22.42 15.00 -3.59
N MET A 391 21.56 15.06 -2.57
CA MET A 391 21.23 16.31 -1.88
C MET A 391 22.47 16.97 -1.31
N ARG A 392 23.35 16.21 -0.67
CA ARG A 392 24.59 16.72 -0.06
C ARG A 392 25.61 17.12 -1.13
N ASP A 393 25.94 16.21 -2.04
CA ASP A 393 27.10 16.35 -2.94
C ASP A 393 26.83 17.33 -4.09
N ASN A 394 25.61 17.33 -4.64
CA ASN A 394 25.28 18.15 -5.83
C ASN A 394 24.57 19.47 -5.44
N PHE A 395 23.89 19.51 -4.30
CA PHE A 395 23.05 20.66 -3.92
C PHE A 395 23.44 21.31 -2.60
N GLY A 396 24.35 20.72 -1.84
CA GLY A 396 24.81 21.27 -0.54
C GLY A 396 23.73 21.23 0.54
N LEU A 397 22.77 20.30 0.44
CA LEU A 397 21.67 20.15 1.39
C LEU A 397 21.95 18.98 2.35
N SER A 398 21.82 19.24 3.65
CA SER A 398 21.98 18.22 4.67
C SER A 398 20.59 17.70 5.10
N TYR A 399 20.34 16.42 4.87
CA TYR A 399 19.13 15.72 5.30
C TYR A 399 19.50 14.42 6.00
N THR A 400 18.86 14.12 7.12
CA THR A 400 19.09 12.88 7.85
C THR A 400 17.95 11.89 7.64
N LYS A 401 18.29 10.60 7.54
CA LYS A 401 17.34 9.50 7.52
C LYS A 401 17.12 8.87 8.90
N ASP A 402 17.85 9.32 9.90
CA ASP A 402 17.70 8.78 11.25
C ASP A 402 16.33 9.17 11.83
N ASN A 403 15.48 8.19 11.98
CA ASN A 403 14.12 8.36 12.51
C ASN A 403 14.12 8.92 13.93
N SER A 404 15.16 8.67 14.72
CA SER A 404 15.29 9.20 16.07
C SER A 404 15.51 10.72 16.12
N SER A 405 15.91 11.33 15.00
CA SER A 405 16.03 12.78 14.84
C SER A 405 14.69 13.49 14.66
N TYR A 406 13.60 12.72 14.51
CA TYR A 406 12.25 13.25 14.32
C TYR A 406 11.37 12.82 15.50
N PRO A 407 10.37 13.63 15.90
CA PRO A 407 9.50 13.30 17.01
C PRO A 407 8.81 11.94 16.84
N MET A 408 8.89 11.11 17.87
CA MET A 408 8.29 9.78 17.94
C MET A 408 7.10 9.74 18.93
N ASP A 409 6.96 10.79 19.74
CA ASP A 409 5.89 10.99 20.71
C ASP A 409 5.52 12.49 20.81
N VAL A 410 4.45 12.77 21.58
CA VAL A 410 3.94 14.15 21.74
C VAL A 410 4.93 15.04 22.47
N ASP A 411 5.65 14.53 23.44
CA ASP A 411 6.59 15.35 24.23
C ASP A 411 7.78 15.79 23.37
N GLN A 412 8.27 14.91 22.52
CA GLN A 412 9.30 15.24 21.53
C GLN A 412 8.78 16.24 20.48
N LEU A 413 7.53 16.06 20.05
CA LEU A 413 6.87 16.97 19.12
C LEU A 413 6.73 18.38 19.68
N GLU A 414 6.31 18.50 20.94
CA GLU A 414 6.18 19.81 21.61
C GLU A 414 7.55 20.51 21.76
N ARG A 415 8.61 19.79 22.05
CA ARG A 415 9.97 20.37 22.09
C ARG A 415 10.43 20.92 20.75
N GLN A 416 9.89 20.43 19.63
CA GLN A 416 10.23 20.85 18.27
C GLN A 416 9.17 21.75 17.62
N LYS A 417 8.16 22.20 18.37
CA LYS A 417 6.97 22.93 17.87
C LYS A 417 7.34 24.08 16.94
N ASP A 418 8.16 25.01 17.42
CA ASP A 418 8.48 26.22 16.68
C ASP A 418 9.25 25.94 15.39
N ASP A 419 10.14 24.95 15.42
CA ASP A 419 10.89 24.52 14.24
C ASP A 419 9.98 23.88 13.19
N ILE A 420 9.05 23.05 13.62
CA ILE A 420 8.08 22.40 12.73
C ILE A 420 7.13 23.43 12.11
N ILE A 421 6.57 24.35 12.90
CA ILE A 421 5.71 25.43 12.40
C ILE A 421 6.47 26.30 11.40
N ARG A 422 7.72 26.65 11.69
CA ARG A 422 8.60 27.42 10.79
C ARG A 422 8.82 26.67 9.46
N LYS A 423 9.07 25.37 9.49
CA LYS A 423 9.22 24.53 8.28
C LYS A 423 7.94 24.48 7.47
N ILE A 424 6.78 24.31 8.12
CA ILE A 424 5.45 24.34 7.46
C ILE A 424 5.25 25.69 6.78
N SER A 425 5.44 26.79 7.49
CA SER A 425 5.34 28.14 6.93
C SER A 425 6.29 28.35 5.74
N THR A 426 7.48 27.76 5.79
CA THR A 426 8.47 27.86 4.73
C THR A 426 7.98 27.14 3.46
N ILE A 427 7.49 25.90 3.57
CA ILE A 427 7.00 25.17 2.39
C ILE A 427 5.75 25.82 1.80
N GLN A 428 4.86 26.35 2.62
CA GLN A 428 3.66 27.08 2.17
C GLN A 428 4.03 28.34 1.39
N ARG A 429 4.93 29.16 1.90
CA ARG A 429 5.44 30.37 1.20
C ARG A 429 6.13 30.03 -0.13
N LYS A 430 6.64 28.80 -0.28
CA LYS A 430 7.24 28.29 -1.53
C LYS A 430 6.23 27.59 -2.43
N GLY A 431 4.93 27.71 -2.15
CA GLY A 431 3.86 27.21 -2.99
C GLY A 431 3.50 25.74 -2.78
N CYS A 432 3.93 25.12 -1.68
CA CYS A 432 3.48 23.78 -1.35
C CYS A 432 2.00 23.82 -0.90
N ASP A 433 1.16 23.00 -1.52
CA ASP A 433 -0.22 22.83 -1.10
C ASP A 433 -0.29 21.89 0.11
N THR A 434 -0.63 22.45 1.27
CA THR A 434 -0.75 21.72 2.54
C THR A 434 -2.19 21.33 2.89
N VAL A 435 -3.16 21.69 2.05
CA VAL A 435 -4.61 21.59 2.29
C VAL A 435 -5.05 22.56 3.39
N GLU A 436 -4.61 22.34 4.63
CA GLU A 436 -4.72 23.33 5.71
C GLU A 436 -3.70 24.46 5.48
N LYS A 437 -4.14 25.71 5.60
CA LYS A 437 -3.30 26.89 5.27
C LYS A 437 -2.72 27.57 6.50
N ASP A 438 -3.29 27.37 7.67
CA ASP A 438 -2.71 27.86 8.92
C ASP A 438 -1.60 26.92 9.39
N PRO A 439 -0.34 27.38 9.48
CA PRO A 439 0.77 26.56 9.96
C PRO A 439 0.59 26.04 11.39
N VAL A 440 -0.09 26.79 12.23
CA VAL A 440 -0.37 26.40 13.62
C VAL A 440 -1.39 25.28 13.62
N GLN A 441 -2.46 25.41 12.82
CA GLN A 441 -3.46 24.34 12.67
C GLN A 441 -2.86 23.09 12.03
N CYS A 442 -1.95 23.23 11.05
CA CYS A 442 -1.18 22.09 10.52
C CYS A 442 -0.40 21.36 11.62
N TYR A 443 0.23 22.09 12.53
CA TYR A 443 0.95 21.53 13.68
C TYR A 443 -0.01 20.81 14.65
N GLU A 444 -1.16 21.41 14.97
CA GLU A 444 -2.16 20.76 15.84
C GLU A 444 -2.70 19.47 15.20
N ASN A 445 -2.88 19.44 13.89
CA ASN A 445 -3.23 18.22 13.16
C ASN A 445 -2.14 17.14 13.25
N LEU A 446 -0.86 17.54 13.18
CA LEU A 446 0.29 16.63 13.40
C LEU A 446 0.29 16.09 14.84
N LYS A 447 0.04 16.96 15.82
CA LYS A 447 -0.05 16.58 17.23
C LYS A 447 -1.18 15.59 17.47
N PHE A 448 -2.34 15.85 16.90
CA PHE A 448 -3.47 14.92 16.94
C PHE A 448 -3.10 13.57 16.30
N SER A 449 -2.46 13.59 15.14
CA SER A 449 -1.97 12.37 14.49
C SER A 449 -0.89 11.65 15.28
N MET A 450 -0.06 12.37 16.04
CA MET A 450 0.97 11.79 16.90
C MET A 450 0.36 10.95 18.03
N LEU A 451 -0.77 11.38 18.57
CA LEU A 451 -1.50 10.62 19.59
C LEU A 451 -2.02 9.28 19.04
N ASP A 452 -2.48 9.29 17.80
CA ASP A 452 -3.17 8.18 17.16
C ASP A 452 -2.25 7.22 16.41
N ALA A 453 -1.32 7.79 15.64
CA ALA A 453 -0.44 7.09 14.73
C ALA A 453 0.91 7.81 14.66
N PRO A 454 1.75 7.67 15.69
CA PRO A 454 3.01 8.42 15.80
C PRO A 454 3.94 8.21 14.60
N TRP A 455 3.93 7.02 13.98
CA TRP A 455 4.66 6.77 12.73
C TRP A 455 4.14 7.59 11.55
N THR A 456 2.84 7.90 11.48
CA THR A 456 2.28 8.77 10.44
C THR A 456 2.73 10.20 10.64
N ALA A 457 2.64 10.73 11.85
CA ALA A 457 3.09 12.07 12.19
C ALA A 457 4.61 12.23 11.98
N ASN A 458 5.41 11.27 12.46
CA ASN A 458 6.85 11.24 12.23
C ASN A 458 7.19 11.26 10.72
N SER A 459 6.51 10.42 9.92
CA SER A 459 6.69 10.42 8.47
C SER A 459 6.34 11.76 7.82
N LYS A 460 5.28 12.43 8.27
CA LYS A 460 4.91 13.77 7.79
C LYS A 460 5.96 14.81 8.14
N ILE A 461 6.54 14.75 9.33
CA ILE A 461 7.59 15.67 9.75
C ILE A 461 8.86 15.46 8.94
N GLN A 462 9.22 14.20 8.62
CA GLN A 462 10.29 13.90 7.68
C GLN A 462 10.01 14.52 6.30
N GLN A 463 8.78 14.38 5.77
CA GLN A 463 8.38 14.94 4.48
C GLN A 463 8.44 16.48 4.48
N ILE A 464 7.96 17.14 5.53
CA ILE A 464 8.03 18.59 5.69
C ILE A 464 9.49 19.04 5.73
N THR A 465 10.33 18.34 6.47
CA THR A 465 11.76 18.67 6.59
C THR A 465 12.45 18.52 5.22
N TRP A 466 12.22 17.43 4.52
CA TRP A 466 12.74 17.20 3.17
C TRP A 466 12.29 18.30 2.20
N LEU A 467 10.98 18.61 2.15
CA LEU A 467 10.44 19.68 1.30
C LEU A 467 11.02 21.04 1.65
N SER A 468 11.18 21.38 2.92
CA SER A 468 11.72 22.67 3.34
C SER A 468 13.15 22.89 2.83
N LEU A 469 13.94 21.82 2.75
CA LEU A 469 15.28 21.84 2.17
C LEU A 469 15.25 21.98 0.65
N ILE A 470 14.49 21.13 -0.05
CA ILE A 470 14.44 21.12 -1.51
C ILE A 470 13.86 22.43 -2.05
N LEU A 471 12.79 22.95 -1.45
CA LEU A 471 12.16 24.19 -1.87
C LEU A 471 12.98 25.45 -1.50
N SER A 472 14.06 25.32 -0.74
CA SER A 472 15.04 26.40 -0.52
C SER A 472 15.94 26.63 -1.73
N LEU A 473 16.06 25.65 -2.62
CA LEU A 473 16.87 25.76 -3.82
C LEU A 473 16.35 26.87 -4.76
N SER A 474 17.25 27.44 -5.55
CA SER A 474 16.84 28.29 -6.69
C SER A 474 16.07 27.46 -7.72
N LYS A 475 15.21 28.11 -8.53
CA LYS A 475 14.42 27.41 -9.53
C LYS A 475 15.28 26.51 -10.43
N LYS A 476 16.40 27.01 -10.95
CA LYS A 476 17.32 26.23 -11.81
C LYS A 476 17.87 24.99 -11.09
N LYS A 477 18.25 25.12 -9.84
CA LYS A 477 18.74 23.97 -9.03
C LYS A 477 17.62 22.99 -8.72
N LEU A 478 16.40 23.48 -8.49
CA LEU A 478 15.23 22.66 -8.25
C LEU A 478 14.85 21.83 -9.48
N ASP A 479 14.93 22.42 -10.68
CA ASP A 479 14.71 21.74 -11.95
C ASP A 479 15.79 20.66 -12.18
N SER A 480 17.08 20.99 -11.92
CA SER A 480 18.17 20.01 -12.00
C SER A 480 17.97 18.86 -11.00
N PHE A 481 17.61 19.17 -9.75
CA PHE A 481 17.31 18.15 -8.74
C PHE A 481 16.18 17.21 -9.17
N SER A 482 15.12 17.78 -9.78
CA SER A 482 13.98 17.02 -10.30
C SER A 482 14.41 16.03 -11.38
N THR A 483 15.31 16.46 -12.26
CA THR A 483 15.86 15.61 -13.32
C THR A 483 16.73 14.50 -12.75
N GLU A 484 17.62 14.83 -11.81
CA GLU A 484 18.47 13.84 -11.14
C GLU A 484 17.65 12.80 -10.34
N MET A 485 16.59 13.23 -9.67
CA MET A 485 15.68 12.30 -8.97
C MET A 485 15.09 11.25 -9.91
N LEU A 486 14.71 11.63 -11.13
CA LEU A 486 14.21 10.68 -12.12
C LEU A 486 15.31 9.69 -12.55
N PHE A 487 16.51 10.18 -12.82
CA PHE A 487 17.61 9.31 -13.23
C PHE A 487 18.04 8.37 -12.12
N MET A 488 18.09 8.83 -10.87
CA MET A 488 18.33 7.97 -9.72
C MET A 488 17.30 6.84 -9.61
N ALA A 489 16.03 7.17 -9.75
CA ALA A 489 14.98 6.18 -9.68
C ALA A 489 15.06 5.17 -10.83
N LYS A 490 15.44 5.59 -12.02
CA LYS A 490 15.66 4.70 -13.18
C LYS A 490 16.87 3.79 -13.00
N LYS A 491 17.98 4.33 -12.48
CA LYS A 491 19.26 3.63 -12.39
C LYS A 491 19.32 2.64 -11.22
N GLU A 492 18.94 3.09 -10.04
CA GLU A 492 19.12 2.38 -8.77
C GLU A 492 17.82 1.81 -8.22
N GLY A 493 16.69 2.23 -8.78
CA GLY A 493 15.37 1.87 -8.27
C GLY A 493 14.82 0.58 -8.85
N THR A 494 13.65 0.25 -8.38
CA THR A 494 12.84 -0.84 -8.88
C THR A 494 12.39 -0.55 -10.30
N ARG A 495 12.78 -1.39 -11.25
CA ARG A 495 12.43 -1.28 -12.67
C ARG A 495 11.25 -2.18 -12.98
N TYR A 496 10.06 -1.63 -12.99
CA TYR A 496 8.84 -2.40 -13.26
C TYR A 496 8.71 -2.80 -14.73
N GLY A 497 8.31 -4.05 -14.97
CA GLY A 497 7.85 -4.52 -16.26
C GLY A 497 6.50 -3.90 -16.67
N PRO A 498 6.00 -4.17 -17.88
CA PRO A 498 4.67 -3.77 -18.32
C PRO A 498 3.58 -4.61 -17.65
N PHE A 499 2.48 -3.98 -17.25
CA PHE A 499 1.33 -4.67 -16.68
C PHE A 499 0.04 -3.86 -16.87
N ALA A 500 -1.09 -4.55 -16.74
CA ALA A 500 -2.41 -3.93 -16.63
C ALA A 500 -2.80 -3.83 -15.14
N LYS A 501 -3.34 -2.72 -14.73
CA LYS A 501 -3.90 -2.53 -13.39
C LYS A 501 -5.41 -2.45 -13.52
N ILE A 502 -6.15 -3.28 -12.77
CA ILE A 502 -7.61 -3.27 -12.71
C ILE A 502 -8.03 -2.81 -11.30
N PHE A 503 -8.85 -1.75 -11.21
CA PHE A 503 -9.23 -1.11 -9.94
C PHE A 503 -10.60 -0.44 -10.02
#